data_46d33dc764b49390399c6693e70de7a4
#
_entry.id   46d33dc764b49390399c6693e70de7a4
#
_cell.length_a   1.000
_cell.length_b   1.000
_cell.length_c   1.000
_cell.angle_alpha   90.00
_cell.angle_beta   90.00
_cell.angle_gamma   90.00
#
_symmetry.space_group_name_H-M   'P 1'
#
loop_
_entity.id
_entity.type
_entity.pdbx_description
1 polymer ?
#
loop_
_entity_poly.entity_id
_entity_poly.type
_entity_poly.pdbx_seq_one_letter_code
_entity_poly.pdbx_strand_id
1 'polypeptide(L)'
;RLRREIIATVSTNEMINRVGETFVTEFMEKTGMPAADIVRAFTIVRNVFDLDELWDEIESLDNKVPANVQTVMHLTINALIDWGVLWFLRHGKRPLDIGSEVAEYQAGVHVLTHNTEAALPRHYINDIGLRAKPSVAKGVPEKLANRIAALVNLYTACDIVRLATSRKISVAHVSNLYYFVSSQFRLGRLRAAAEGLDSSTHWQKLAIDALVEEIYGHQLRMTTQILDFAGPKMAPEKALAQWTEHNQDVVDQANHLLTELWTTGMSDVSMVAVASRQLRALADTADTK
;
A
#
# COMPACT_ATOMS: atom_id res chain seq x y z
N ARG A 1 -7.32 25.74 26.21
CA ARG A 1 -7.78 24.41 26.64
C ARG A 1 -9.05 24.03 25.89
N LEU A 2 -10.14 24.75 25.98
CA LEU A 2 -11.43 24.47 25.31
C LEU A 2 -11.30 24.22 23.79
N ARG A 3 -10.52 25.05 23.08
CA ARG A 3 -10.29 24.87 21.63
C ARG A 3 -9.66 23.50 21.29
N ARG A 4 -8.71 23.03 22.09
CA ARG A 4 -8.08 21.71 21.89
C ARG A 4 -9.05 20.57 22.16
N GLU A 5 -9.88 20.69 23.17
CA GLU A 5 -10.91 19.72 23.53
C GLU A 5 -11.97 19.62 22.40
N ILE A 6 -12.41 20.75 21.86
CA ILE A 6 -13.34 20.78 20.70
C ILE A 6 -12.73 20.10 19.48
N ILE A 7 -11.48 20.45 19.12
CA ILE A 7 -10.80 19.83 17.96
C ILE A 7 -10.68 18.32 18.16
N ALA A 8 -10.26 17.86 19.33
CA ALA A 8 -10.14 16.43 19.62
C ALA A 8 -11.48 15.71 19.48
N THR A 9 -12.57 16.30 20.02
CA THR A 9 -13.92 15.72 19.94
C THR A 9 -14.40 15.64 18.48
N VAL A 10 -14.24 16.71 17.70
CA VAL A 10 -14.65 16.76 16.29
C VAL A 10 -13.88 15.70 15.49
N SER A 11 -12.55 15.67 15.60
CA SER A 11 -11.72 14.69 14.85
C SER A 11 -12.03 13.25 15.24
N THR A 12 -12.33 12.97 16.52
CA THR A 12 -12.72 11.63 16.96
C THR A 12 -14.09 11.23 16.40
N ASN A 13 -15.07 12.14 16.44
CA ASN A 13 -16.41 11.86 15.91
C ASN A 13 -16.36 11.65 14.39
N GLU A 14 -15.60 12.44 13.65
CA GLU A 14 -15.40 12.25 12.22
C GLU A 14 -14.79 10.87 11.92
N MET A 15 -13.75 10.49 12.65
CA MET A 15 -13.13 9.17 12.50
C MET A 15 -14.13 8.05 12.77
N ILE A 16 -14.86 8.10 13.91
CA ILE A 16 -15.86 7.08 14.27
C ILE A 16 -16.93 6.96 13.18
N ASN A 17 -17.39 8.06 12.64
CA ASN A 17 -18.41 8.07 11.58
C ASN A 17 -17.92 7.43 10.27
N ARG A 18 -16.60 7.48 9.98
CA ARG A 18 -16.02 6.95 8.74
C ARG A 18 -15.54 5.49 8.86
N VAL A 19 -14.94 5.12 9.97
CA VAL A 19 -14.27 3.79 10.13
C VAL A 19 -14.88 2.93 11.24
N GLY A 20 -15.85 3.46 12.00
CA GLY A 20 -16.53 2.72 13.06
C GLY A 20 -15.94 2.96 14.46
N GLU A 21 -16.73 2.59 15.47
CA GLU A 21 -16.39 2.83 16.88
C GLU A 21 -15.29 1.90 17.41
N THR A 22 -15.12 0.71 16.84
CA THR A 22 -14.13 -0.28 17.27
C THR A 22 -12.72 0.03 16.77
N PHE A 23 -12.60 0.87 15.73
CA PHE A 23 -11.33 1.17 15.05
C PHE A 23 -10.22 1.57 16.03
N VAL A 24 -10.48 2.49 16.96
CA VAL A 24 -9.49 2.95 17.94
C VAL A 24 -9.02 1.79 18.83
N THR A 25 -9.97 1.00 19.36
CA THR A 25 -9.66 -0.12 20.25
C THR A 25 -8.83 -1.18 19.55
N GLU A 26 -9.21 -1.55 18.32
CA GLU A 26 -8.47 -2.53 17.48
C GLU A 26 -7.03 -2.08 17.20
N PHE A 27 -6.84 -0.78 16.88
CA PHE A 27 -5.50 -0.25 16.66
C PHE A 27 -4.68 -0.10 17.94
N MET A 28 -5.31 0.20 19.08
CA MET A 28 -4.64 0.19 20.40
C MET A 28 -4.13 -1.22 20.72
N GLU A 29 -4.95 -2.25 20.51
CA GLU A 29 -4.57 -3.65 20.73
C GLU A 29 -3.46 -4.11 19.76
N LYS A 30 -3.60 -3.77 18.48
CA LYS A 30 -2.65 -4.15 17.43
C LYS A 30 -1.28 -3.48 17.57
N THR A 31 -1.24 -2.25 18.07
CA THR A 31 -0.02 -1.41 18.04
C THR A 31 0.55 -1.03 19.39
N GLY A 32 -0.24 -1.14 20.45
CA GLY A 32 0.11 -0.63 21.78
C GLY A 32 0.12 0.91 21.88
N MET A 33 -0.33 1.62 20.83
CA MET A 33 -0.29 3.08 20.77
C MET A 33 -1.52 3.71 21.44
N PRO A 34 -1.38 4.91 22.04
CA PRO A 34 -2.50 5.59 22.70
C PRO A 34 -3.53 6.08 21.66
N ALA A 35 -4.80 6.13 22.07
CA ALA A 35 -5.92 6.58 21.23
C ALA A 35 -5.65 7.94 20.52
N ALA A 36 -5.01 8.88 21.21
CA ALA A 36 -4.67 10.18 20.65
C ALA A 36 -3.74 10.10 19.41
N ASP A 37 -2.81 9.14 19.40
CA ASP A 37 -1.91 8.94 18.25
C ASP A 37 -2.63 8.27 17.10
N ILE A 38 -3.60 7.38 17.37
CA ILE A 38 -4.44 6.76 16.36
C ILE A 38 -5.30 7.81 15.65
N VAL A 39 -5.94 8.71 16.41
CA VAL A 39 -6.72 9.84 15.85
C VAL A 39 -5.83 10.77 15.02
N ARG A 40 -4.60 11.06 15.48
CA ARG A 40 -3.65 11.86 14.69
C ARG A 40 -3.26 11.16 13.40
N ALA A 41 -2.93 9.87 13.46
CA ALA A 41 -2.57 9.09 12.28
C ALA A 41 -3.72 9.02 11.27
N PHE A 42 -4.96 8.79 11.73
CA PHE A 42 -6.15 8.88 10.88
C PHE A 42 -6.28 10.26 10.20
N THR A 43 -6.11 11.34 10.96
CA THR A 43 -6.19 12.69 10.42
C THR A 43 -5.09 12.96 9.38
N ILE A 44 -3.87 12.45 9.61
CA ILE A 44 -2.78 12.54 8.63
C ILE A 44 -3.14 11.78 7.35
N VAL A 45 -3.61 10.54 7.45
CA VAL A 45 -4.01 9.71 6.30
C VAL A 45 -5.12 10.39 5.50
N ARG A 46 -6.16 10.87 6.18
CA ARG A 46 -7.27 11.62 5.55
C ARG A 46 -6.76 12.77 4.68
N ASN A 47 -5.83 13.56 5.21
CA ASN A 47 -5.29 14.71 4.47
C ASN A 47 -4.27 14.33 3.40
N VAL A 48 -3.39 13.37 3.68
CA VAL A 48 -2.33 12.93 2.75
C VAL A 48 -2.93 12.29 1.49
N PHE A 49 -4.07 11.59 1.61
CA PHE A 49 -4.72 10.90 0.51
C PHE A 49 -5.97 11.65 -0.03
N ASP A 50 -6.25 12.87 0.45
CA ASP A 50 -7.40 13.69 0.05
C ASP A 50 -8.73 12.91 0.12
N LEU A 51 -8.95 12.16 1.24
CA LEU A 51 -10.08 11.23 1.37
C LEU A 51 -11.43 11.92 1.42
N ASP A 52 -11.49 13.19 1.85
CA ASP A 52 -12.74 13.96 1.88
C ASP A 52 -13.35 14.09 0.48
N GLU A 53 -12.53 14.39 -0.52
CA GLU A 53 -12.98 14.48 -1.91
C GLU A 53 -13.55 13.13 -2.41
N LEU A 54 -12.91 12.01 -2.04
CA LEU A 54 -13.41 10.69 -2.42
C LEU A 54 -14.74 10.35 -1.74
N TRP A 55 -14.90 10.68 -0.47
CA TRP A 55 -16.15 10.47 0.25
C TRP A 55 -17.28 11.32 -0.33
N ASP A 56 -17.03 12.61 -0.60
CA ASP A 56 -18.01 13.52 -1.19
C ASP A 56 -18.45 13.01 -2.59
N GLU A 57 -17.51 12.56 -3.42
CA GLU A 57 -17.82 11.98 -4.72
C GLU A 57 -18.69 10.71 -4.60
N ILE A 58 -18.42 9.81 -3.63
CA ILE A 58 -19.22 8.60 -3.39
C ILE A 58 -20.62 8.98 -2.88
N GLU A 59 -20.72 9.88 -1.92
CA GLU A 59 -21.99 10.34 -1.35
C GLU A 59 -22.86 11.05 -2.40
N SER A 60 -22.24 11.73 -3.38
CA SER A 60 -22.95 12.32 -4.51
C SER A 60 -23.68 11.31 -5.40
N LEU A 61 -23.37 10.02 -5.25
CA LEU A 61 -24.00 8.92 -5.98
C LEU A 61 -25.22 8.32 -5.26
N ASP A 62 -25.63 8.89 -4.13
CA ASP A 62 -26.80 8.45 -3.40
C ASP A 62 -28.04 8.42 -4.32
N ASN A 63 -28.77 7.30 -4.28
CA ASN A 63 -29.91 7.00 -5.15
C ASN A 63 -29.60 6.96 -6.66
N LYS A 64 -28.34 7.04 -7.09
CA LYS A 64 -27.93 6.95 -8.50
C LYS A 64 -27.30 5.61 -8.85
N VAL A 65 -26.68 4.96 -7.87
CA VAL A 65 -26.05 3.64 -7.99
C VAL A 65 -26.53 2.70 -6.88
N PRO A 66 -26.44 1.36 -7.06
CA PRO A 66 -26.82 0.43 -6.01
C PRO A 66 -26.01 0.63 -4.73
N ALA A 67 -26.65 0.56 -3.55
CA ALA A 67 -26.01 0.78 -2.26
C ALA A 67 -24.81 -0.16 -2.00
N ASN A 68 -24.88 -1.41 -2.46
CA ASN A 68 -23.76 -2.35 -2.32
C ASN A 68 -22.51 -1.92 -3.11
N VAL A 69 -22.65 -1.14 -4.17
CA VAL A 69 -21.51 -0.57 -4.91
C VAL A 69 -20.82 0.52 -4.09
N GLN A 70 -21.62 1.42 -3.49
CA GLN A 70 -21.09 2.44 -2.57
C GLN A 70 -20.40 1.79 -1.36
N THR A 71 -21.02 0.75 -0.77
CA THR A 71 -20.41 0.02 0.33
C THR A 71 -19.03 -0.54 -0.03
N VAL A 72 -18.85 -1.15 -1.21
CA VAL A 72 -17.55 -1.65 -1.67
C VAL A 72 -16.53 -0.52 -1.82
N MET A 73 -16.95 0.65 -2.33
CA MET A 73 -16.06 1.80 -2.44
C MET A 73 -15.60 2.30 -1.06
N HIS A 74 -16.50 2.42 -0.09
CA HIS A 74 -16.16 2.78 1.30
C HIS A 74 -15.22 1.75 1.95
N LEU A 75 -15.48 0.45 1.78
CA LEU A 75 -14.60 -0.60 2.29
C LEU A 75 -13.20 -0.54 1.68
N THR A 76 -13.09 -0.16 0.41
CA THR A 76 -11.79 0.02 -0.25
C THR A 76 -11.02 1.22 0.33
N ILE A 77 -11.72 2.32 0.65
CA ILE A 77 -11.11 3.46 1.35
C ILE A 77 -10.69 3.05 2.77
N ASN A 78 -11.53 2.31 3.50
CA ASN A 78 -11.20 1.86 4.86
C ASN A 78 -9.94 0.99 4.87
N ALA A 79 -9.78 0.08 3.89
CA ALA A 79 -8.55 -0.70 3.76
C ALA A 79 -7.31 0.18 3.55
N LEU A 80 -7.40 1.26 2.77
CA LEU A 80 -6.30 2.23 2.62
C LEU A 80 -6.03 2.96 3.95
N ILE A 81 -7.09 3.34 4.69
CA ILE A 81 -6.95 3.98 6.00
C ILE A 81 -6.23 3.06 6.97
N ASP A 82 -6.59 1.79 7.04
CA ASP A 82 -5.95 0.81 7.92
C ASP A 82 -4.44 0.73 7.64
N TRP A 83 -4.04 0.60 6.38
CA TRP A 83 -2.64 0.58 5.97
C TRP A 83 -1.92 1.90 6.28
N GLY A 84 -2.54 3.03 5.96
CA GLY A 84 -1.95 4.34 6.19
C GLY A 84 -1.79 4.66 7.67
N VAL A 85 -2.81 4.39 8.49
CA VAL A 85 -2.75 4.60 9.96
C VAL A 85 -1.65 3.74 10.58
N LEU A 86 -1.60 2.44 10.22
CA LEU A 86 -0.55 1.55 10.70
C LEU A 86 0.84 2.05 10.30
N TRP A 87 1.00 2.52 9.06
CA TRP A 87 2.25 3.07 8.57
C TRP A 87 2.70 4.30 9.38
N PHE A 88 1.84 5.30 9.59
CA PHE A 88 2.19 6.50 10.37
C PHE A 88 2.43 6.18 11.85
N LEU A 89 1.68 5.21 12.42
CA LEU A 89 1.93 4.75 13.78
C LEU A 89 3.29 4.07 13.95
N ARG A 90 3.87 3.47 12.91
CA ARG A 90 5.17 2.78 12.95
C ARG A 90 6.34 3.65 12.50
N HIS A 91 6.13 4.52 11.52
CA HIS A 91 7.19 5.23 10.82
C HIS A 91 7.14 6.74 10.95
N GLY A 92 6.01 7.32 11.37
CA GLY A 92 5.86 8.75 11.60
C GLY A 92 6.79 9.26 12.71
N LYS A 93 7.20 10.50 12.61
CA LYS A 93 8.08 11.15 13.61
C LYS A 93 7.33 11.32 14.94
N ARG A 94 8.01 11.04 16.04
CA ARG A 94 7.43 11.14 17.37
C ARG A 94 7.83 12.42 18.09
N PRO A 95 6.87 13.12 18.72
CA PRO A 95 5.42 12.90 18.70
C PRO A 95 4.82 13.18 17.31
N LEU A 96 3.75 12.45 16.91
CA LEU A 96 3.09 12.68 15.63
C LEU A 96 2.54 14.10 15.56
N ASP A 97 3.05 14.89 14.61
CA ASP A 97 2.56 16.23 14.27
C ASP A 97 1.86 16.21 12.93
N ILE A 98 0.55 16.47 12.92
CA ILE A 98 -0.29 16.36 11.72
C ILE A 98 0.22 17.28 10.61
N GLY A 99 0.55 18.54 10.94
CA GLY A 99 0.97 19.51 9.94
C GLY A 99 2.30 19.14 9.27
N SER A 100 3.26 18.66 10.06
CA SER A 100 4.58 18.24 9.58
C SER A 100 4.49 17.00 8.70
N GLU A 101 3.74 15.97 9.12
CA GLU A 101 3.59 14.73 8.35
C GLU A 101 2.83 14.97 7.05
N VAL A 102 1.75 15.75 7.08
CA VAL A 102 1.00 16.12 5.86
C VAL A 102 1.89 16.89 4.89
N ALA A 103 2.65 17.88 5.36
CA ALA A 103 3.56 18.65 4.51
C ALA A 103 4.67 17.79 3.89
N GLU A 104 5.12 16.72 4.57
CA GLU A 104 6.15 15.82 4.07
C GLU A 104 5.62 14.86 2.99
N TYR A 105 4.39 14.33 3.15
CA TYR A 105 3.92 13.23 2.31
C TYR A 105 2.88 13.61 1.26
N GLN A 106 2.02 14.60 1.50
CA GLN A 106 0.86 14.90 0.64
C GLN A 106 1.26 15.15 -0.82
N ALA A 107 2.24 16.00 -1.06
CA ALA A 107 2.64 16.35 -2.43
C ALA A 107 3.14 15.11 -3.22
N GLY A 108 3.88 14.21 -2.56
CA GLY A 108 4.36 12.98 -3.17
C GLY A 108 3.24 11.96 -3.42
N VAL A 109 2.33 11.80 -2.47
CA VAL A 109 1.15 10.93 -2.63
C VAL A 109 0.23 11.46 -3.71
N HIS A 110 0.09 12.78 -3.82
CA HIS A 110 -0.69 13.42 -4.89
C HIS A 110 -0.17 13.08 -6.30
N VAL A 111 1.16 12.94 -6.47
CA VAL A 111 1.72 12.43 -7.75
C VAL A 111 1.21 11.01 -8.06
N LEU A 112 1.11 10.14 -7.05
CA LEU A 112 0.67 8.75 -7.22
C LEU A 112 -0.84 8.64 -7.48
N THR A 113 -1.65 9.53 -6.89
CA THR A 113 -3.11 9.50 -7.00
C THR A 113 -3.64 10.21 -8.25
N HIS A 114 -3.00 11.29 -8.69
CA HIS A 114 -3.49 12.15 -9.78
C HIS A 114 -2.68 12.02 -11.07
N ASN A 115 -1.50 11.41 -11.02
CA ASN A 115 -0.66 11.18 -12.21
C ASN A 115 -0.26 9.70 -12.33
N THR A 116 -1.24 8.82 -12.24
CA THR A 116 -1.07 7.37 -12.26
C THR A 116 -0.38 6.88 -13.54
N GLU A 117 -0.63 7.52 -14.70
CA GLU A 117 0.02 7.15 -15.97
C GLU A 117 1.54 7.35 -15.95
N ALA A 118 2.03 8.37 -15.25
CA ALA A 118 3.45 8.59 -15.09
C ALA A 118 4.07 7.77 -13.94
N ALA A 119 3.25 7.40 -12.95
CA ALA A 119 3.70 6.77 -11.72
C ALA A 119 3.64 5.23 -11.76
N LEU A 120 2.86 4.63 -12.65
CA LEU A 120 2.64 3.18 -12.73
C LEU A 120 3.03 2.62 -14.09
N PRO A 121 3.59 1.41 -14.15
CA PRO A 121 3.75 0.68 -15.40
C PRO A 121 2.39 0.44 -16.09
N ARG A 122 2.39 0.43 -17.43
CA ARG A 122 1.17 0.37 -18.24
C ARG A 122 0.24 -0.80 -17.93
N HIS A 123 0.79 -1.95 -17.56
CA HIS A 123 -0.03 -3.10 -17.18
C HIS A 123 -0.81 -2.88 -15.88
N TYR A 124 -0.26 -2.14 -14.89
CA TYR A 124 -1.02 -1.75 -13.69
C TYR A 124 -2.17 -0.80 -14.01
N ILE A 125 -1.97 0.13 -14.95
CA ILE A 125 -3.04 1.02 -15.42
C ILE A 125 -4.17 0.21 -16.07
N ASN A 126 -3.82 -0.77 -16.91
CA ASN A 126 -4.79 -1.69 -17.51
C ASN A 126 -5.56 -2.48 -16.44
N ASP A 127 -4.87 -3.00 -15.41
CA ASP A 127 -5.48 -3.73 -14.29
C ASP A 127 -6.43 -2.85 -13.47
N ILE A 128 -6.07 -1.58 -13.23
CA ILE A 128 -6.96 -0.59 -12.59
C ILE A 128 -8.25 -0.45 -13.41
N GLY A 129 -8.13 -0.26 -14.73
CA GLY A 129 -9.29 -0.16 -15.62
C GLY A 129 -10.15 -1.43 -15.61
N LEU A 130 -9.54 -2.61 -15.55
CA LEU A 130 -10.27 -3.89 -15.45
C LEU A 130 -11.03 -4.00 -14.11
N ARG A 131 -10.42 -3.61 -12.99
CA ARG A 131 -11.07 -3.60 -11.67
C ARG A 131 -12.20 -2.57 -11.57
N ALA A 132 -12.11 -1.45 -12.28
CA ALA A 132 -13.11 -0.40 -12.30
C ALA A 132 -14.39 -0.78 -13.09
N LYS A 133 -14.27 -1.63 -14.13
CA LYS A 133 -15.38 -1.99 -15.03
C LYS A 133 -16.68 -2.40 -14.34
N PRO A 134 -16.69 -3.26 -13.29
CA PRO A 134 -17.93 -3.65 -12.63
C PRO A 134 -18.69 -2.47 -12.00
N SER A 135 -17.96 -1.49 -11.45
CA SER A 135 -18.54 -0.28 -10.87
C SER A 135 -19.06 0.68 -11.94
N VAL A 136 -18.32 0.85 -13.03
CA VAL A 136 -18.75 1.66 -14.20
C VAL A 136 -20.01 1.06 -14.81
N ALA A 137 -20.10 -0.25 -14.97
CA ALA A 137 -21.27 -0.94 -15.48
C ALA A 137 -22.53 -0.74 -14.60
N LYS A 138 -22.35 -0.35 -13.34
CA LYS A 138 -23.44 -0.03 -12.40
C LYS A 138 -23.70 1.46 -12.24
N GLY A 139 -23.11 2.29 -13.09
CA GLY A 139 -23.37 3.73 -13.16
C GLY A 139 -22.40 4.62 -12.40
N VAL A 140 -21.33 4.07 -11.81
CA VAL A 140 -20.27 4.89 -11.20
C VAL A 140 -19.51 5.63 -12.31
N PRO A 141 -19.25 6.94 -12.20
CA PRO A 141 -18.41 7.67 -13.14
C PRO A 141 -17.03 7.01 -13.28
N GLU A 142 -16.55 6.84 -14.53
CA GLU A 142 -15.31 6.10 -14.83
C GLU A 142 -14.10 6.66 -14.07
N LYS A 143 -14.00 8.00 -13.97
CA LYS A 143 -12.92 8.66 -13.22
C LYS A 143 -12.91 8.20 -11.76
N LEU A 144 -14.06 8.23 -11.08
CA LEU A 144 -14.17 7.78 -9.67
C LEU A 144 -13.90 6.28 -9.54
N ALA A 145 -14.49 5.47 -10.43
CA ALA A 145 -14.27 4.02 -10.41
C ALA A 145 -12.78 3.65 -10.56
N ASN A 146 -12.05 4.33 -11.44
CA ASN A 146 -10.60 4.15 -11.60
C ASN A 146 -9.83 4.63 -10.36
N ARG A 147 -10.18 5.77 -9.74
CA ARG A 147 -9.56 6.25 -8.50
C ARG A 147 -9.73 5.24 -7.38
N ILE A 148 -10.94 4.73 -7.16
CA ILE A 148 -11.20 3.70 -6.14
C ILE A 148 -10.44 2.41 -6.46
N ALA A 149 -10.46 1.94 -7.71
CA ALA A 149 -9.73 0.74 -8.11
C ALA A 149 -8.20 0.88 -7.95
N ALA A 150 -7.67 2.10 -8.00
CA ALA A 150 -6.24 2.38 -7.81
C ALA A 150 -5.82 2.37 -6.34
N LEU A 151 -6.72 2.50 -5.35
CA LEU A 151 -6.38 2.65 -3.93
C LEU A 151 -5.55 1.49 -3.40
N VAL A 152 -5.79 0.27 -3.86
CA VAL A 152 -5.01 -0.92 -3.48
C VAL A 152 -3.51 -0.78 -3.85
N ASN A 153 -3.20 0.02 -4.86
CA ASN A 153 -1.83 0.32 -5.25
C ASN A 153 -1.19 1.40 -4.37
N LEU A 154 -1.94 2.05 -3.49
CA LEU A 154 -1.46 3.16 -2.66
C LEU A 154 -1.09 2.74 -1.22
N TYR A 155 -1.24 1.46 -0.85
CA TYR A 155 -0.89 0.99 0.49
C TYR A 155 0.57 1.26 0.88
N THR A 156 1.46 1.34 -0.09
CA THR A 156 2.89 1.63 0.09
C THR A 156 3.30 3.01 -0.42
N ALA A 157 2.34 3.89 -0.68
CA ALA A 157 2.60 5.23 -1.22
C ALA A 157 3.57 6.03 -0.34
N CYS A 158 3.41 5.96 0.99
CA CYS A 158 4.29 6.67 1.92
C CYS A 158 5.73 6.12 1.90
N ASP A 159 5.92 4.81 1.70
CA ASP A 159 7.26 4.21 1.54
C ASP A 159 7.93 4.69 0.25
N ILE A 160 7.18 4.73 -0.85
CA ILE A 160 7.66 5.23 -2.15
C ILE A 160 8.06 6.70 -2.03
N VAL A 161 7.23 7.54 -1.40
CA VAL A 161 7.52 8.97 -1.19
C VAL A 161 8.74 9.14 -0.30
N ARG A 162 8.84 8.41 0.81
CA ARG A 162 9.98 8.45 1.72
C ARG A 162 11.29 8.06 1.01
N LEU A 163 11.28 6.98 0.21
CA LEU A 163 12.44 6.54 -0.56
C LEU A 163 12.82 7.59 -1.61
N ALA A 164 11.86 8.13 -2.35
CA ALA A 164 12.06 9.16 -3.35
C ALA A 164 12.72 10.42 -2.75
N THR A 165 12.18 10.89 -1.62
CA THR A 165 12.71 12.06 -0.89
C THR A 165 14.12 11.81 -0.38
N SER A 166 14.37 10.65 0.24
CA SER A 166 15.70 10.31 0.79
C SER A 166 16.79 10.20 -0.28
N ARG A 167 16.44 9.76 -1.48
CA ARG A 167 17.37 9.62 -2.62
C ARG A 167 17.35 10.82 -3.57
N LYS A 168 16.48 11.82 -3.33
CA LYS A 168 16.28 13.00 -4.20
C LYS A 168 15.93 12.60 -5.65
N ILE A 169 15.10 11.60 -5.79
CA ILE A 169 14.59 11.06 -7.06
C ILE A 169 13.10 11.40 -7.17
N SER A 170 12.56 11.51 -8.39
CA SER A 170 11.13 11.75 -8.56
C SER A 170 10.29 10.59 -8.03
N VAL A 171 9.17 10.88 -7.40
CA VAL A 171 8.23 9.88 -6.87
C VAL A 171 7.77 8.92 -7.98
N ALA A 172 7.46 9.45 -9.17
CA ALA A 172 7.05 8.64 -10.32
C ALA A 172 8.13 7.62 -10.74
N HIS A 173 9.41 8.00 -10.71
CA HIS A 173 10.51 7.11 -11.05
C HIS A 173 10.63 5.96 -10.05
N VAL A 174 10.61 6.26 -8.74
CA VAL A 174 10.67 5.25 -7.69
C VAL A 174 9.45 4.34 -7.74
N SER A 175 8.26 4.89 -7.95
CA SER A 175 7.02 4.15 -8.09
C SER A 175 7.08 3.15 -9.25
N ASN A 176 7.49 3.60 -10.44
CA ASN A 176 7.63 2.70 -11.59
C ASN A 176 8.59 1.54 -11.28
N LEU A 177 9.76 1.81 -10.70
CA LEU A 177 10.69 0.76 -10.34
C LEU A 177 10.09 -0.20 -9.32
N TYR A 178 9.43 0.34 -8.29
CA TYR A 178 8.77 -0.45 -7.25
C TYR A 178 7.75 -1.44 -7.85
N TYR A 179 6.95 -1.00 -8.82
CA TYR A 179 5.97 -1.85 -9.47
C TYR A 179 6.57 -2.78 -10.53
N PHE A 180 7.69 -2.43 -11.18
CA PHE A 180 8.44 -3.37 -12.01
C PHE A 180 9.02 -4.51 -11.18
N VAL A 181 9.57 -4.23 -10.00
CA VAL A 181 10.02 -5.27 -9.04
C VAL A 181 8.86 -6.18 -8.64
N SER A 182 7.69 -5.61 -8.32
CA SER A 182 6.50 -6.40 -8.01
C SER A 182 6.10 -7.35 -9.13
N SER A 183 6.19 -6.89 -10.38
CA SER A 183 5.84 -7.68 -11.56
C SER A 183 6.85 -8.79 -11.81
N GLN A 184 8.15 -8.48 -11.74
CA GLN A 184 9.24 -9.42 -11.97
C GLN A 184 9.13 -10.65 -11.06
N PHE A 185 8.85 -10.41 -9.77
CA PHE A 185 8.77 -11.46 -8.75
C PHE A 185 7.34 -11.86 -8.40
N ARG A 186 6.33 -11.39 -9.15
CA ARG A 186 4.90 -11.70 -8.95
C ARG A 186 4.41 -11.43 -7.52
N LEU A 187 4.94 -10.38 -6.86
CA LEU A 187 4.69 -10.11 -5.45
C LEU A 187 3.22 -9.77 -5.16
N GLY A 188 2.53 -9.09 -6.08
CA GLY A 188 1.09 -8.84 -5.97
C GLY A 188 0.27 -10.13 -5.93
N ARG A 189 0.63 -11.12 -6.76
CA ARG A 189 -0.01 -12.44 -6.74
C ARG A 189 0.28 -13.19 -5.44
N LEU A 190 1.49 -13.08 -4.91
CA LEU A 190 1.88 -13.71 -3.65
C LEU A 190 1.08 -13.14 -2.46
N ARG A 191 0.94 -11.81 -2.39
CA ARG A 191 0.10 -11.15 -1.38
C ARG A 191 -1.36 -11.58 -1.49
N ALA A 192 -1.93 -11.55 -2.70
CA ALA A 192 -3.30 -11.98 -2.92
C ALA A 192 -3.54 -13.46 -2.53
N ALA A 193 -2.56 -14.33 -2.78
CA ALA A 193 -2.64 -15.71 -2.34
C ALA A 193 -2.57 -15.85 -0.82
N ALA A 194 -1.72 -15.07 -0.15
CA ALA A 194 -1.64 -15.03 1.32
C ALA A 194 -2.95 -14.54 1.96
N GLU A 195 -3.50 -13.44 1.44
CA GLU A 195 -4.76 -12.85 1.91
C GLU A 195 -5.97 -13.77 1.66
N GLY A 196 -5.90 -14.61 0.62
CA GLY A 196 -6.93 -15.59 0.28
C GLY A 196 -6.88 -16.90 1.09
N LEU A 197 -5.90 -17.08 1.97
CA LEU A 197 -5.81 -18.26 2.82
C LEU A 197 -6.91 -18.26 3.89
N ASP A 198 -7.41 -19.44 4.19
CA ASP A 198 -8.38 -19.62 5.29
C ASP A 198 -7.70 -19.27 6.63
N SER A 199 -8.30 -18.33 7.36
CA SER A 199 -7.83 -17.87 8.66
C SER A 199 -8.92 -18.12 9.72
N SER A 200 -9.08 -19.38 10.11
CA SER A 200 -10.08 -19.79 11.10
C SER A 200 -9.76 -19.34 12.53
N THR A 201 -8.52 -18.93 12.80
CA THR A 201 -8.08 -18.46 14.12
C THR A 201 -7.47 -17.06 14.05
N HIS A 202 -7.60 -16.32 15.15
CA HIS A 202 -6.95 -15.02 15.31
C HIS A 202 -5.44 -15.06 15.03
N TRP A 203 -4.74 -16.10 15.47
CA TRP A 203 -3.29 -16.26 15.28
C TRP A 203 -2.91 -16.49 13.81
N GLN A 204 -3.73 -17.23 13.06
CA GLN A 204 -3.52 -17.42 11.62
C GLN A 204 -3.68 -16.09 10.87
N LYS A 205 -4.70 -15.30 11.22
CA LYS A 205 -4.89 -13.98 10.62
C LYS A 205 -3.68 -13.07 10.89
N LEU A 206 -3.20 -13.00 12.14
CA LEU A 206 -2.01 -12.21 12.48
C LEU A 206 -0.76 -12.68 11.72
N ALA A 207 -0.59 -14.00 11.56
CA ALA A 207 0.54 -14.55 10.80
C ALA A 207 0.46 -14.18 9.32
N ILE A 208 -0.72 -14.22 8.70
CA ILE A 208 -0.95 -13.81 7.31
C ILE A 208 -0.65 -12.31 7.16
N ASP A 209 -1.21 -11.47 8.03
CA ASP A 209 -0.99 -10.02 8.00
C ASP A 209 0.51 -9.70 8.09
N ALA A 210 1.25 -10.37 9.01
CA ALA A 210 2.69 -10.18 9.17
C ALA A 210 3.48 -10.60 7.91
N LEU A 211 3.10 -11.71 7.26
CA LEU A 211 3.76 -12.15 6.02
C LEU A 211 3.48 -11.21 4.85
N VAL A 212 2.27 -10.68 4.74
CA VAL A 212 1.93 -9.68 3.71
C VAL A 212 2.76 -8.41 3.91
N GLU A 213 2.88 -7.93 5.15
CA GLU A 213 3.75 -6.79 5.49
C GLU A 213 5.24 -7.08 5.16
N GLU A 214 5.73 -8.28 5.45
CA GLU A 214 7.09 -8.70 5.11
C GLU A 214 7.34 -8.67 3.59
N ILE A 215 6.40 -9.15 2.78
CA ILE A 215 6.51 -9.11 1.31
C ILE A 215 6.60 -7.67 0.80
N TYR A 216 5.83 -6.74 1.36
CA TYR A 216 5.97 -5.30 1.06
C TYR A 216 7.35 -4.77 1.44
N GLY A 217 7.86 -5.16 2.62
CA GLY A 217 9.20 -4.80 3.07
C GLY A 217 10.31 -5.33 2.16
N HIS A 218 10.20 -6.57 1.67
CA HIS A 218 11.14 -7.14 0.70
C HIS A 218 11.11 -6.39 -0.63
N GLN A 219 9.92 -6.05 -1.12
CA GLN A 219 9.77 -5.25 -2.34
C GLN A 219 10.46 -3.88 -2.21
N LEU A 220 10.27 -3.20 -1.08
CA LEU A 220 10.90 -1.90 -0.83
C LEU A 220 12.43 -2.02 -0.76
N ARG A 221 12.97 -3.04 -0.08
CA ARG A 221 14.42 -3.30 -0.01
C ARG A 221 15.02 -3.57 -1.38
N MET A 222 14.42 -4.48 -2.17
CA MET A 222 14.87 -4.73 -3.55
C MET A 222 14.85 -3.46 -4.40
N THR A 223 13.79 -2.66 -4.31
CA THR A 223 13.69 -1.38 -5.00
C THR A 223 14.84 -0.44 -4.61
N THR A 224 15.13 -0.34 -3.31
CA THR A 224 16.22 0.49 -2.78
C THR A 224 17.57 0.03 -3.33
N GLN A 225 17.85 -1.27 -3.30
CA GLN A 225 19.09 -1.85 -3.82
C GLN A 225 19.28 -1.60 -5.32
N ILE A 226 18.21 -1.74 -6.09
CA ILE A 226 18.27 -1.50 -7.54
C ILE A 226 18.54 -0.02 -7.83
N LEU A 227 17.94 0.90 -7.06
CA LEU A 227 18.23 2.32 -7.17
C LEU A 227 19.69 2.65 -6.81
N ASP A 228 20.20 2.05 -5.75
CA ASP A 228 21.57 2.25 -5.30
C ASP A 228 22.59 1.64 -6.28
N PHE A 229 22.26 0.50 -6.92
CA PHE A 229 23.06 -0.15 -7.96
C PHE A 229 23.08 0.66 -9.27
N ALA A 230 21.92 1.07 -9.77
CA ALA A 230 21.78 1.67 -11.09
C ALA A 230 21.98 3.19 -11.11
N GLY A 231 21.81 3.83 -9.94
CA GLY A 231 21.82 5.27 -9.80
C GLY A 231 20.52 5.95 -10.28
N PRO A 232 20.34 7.25 -9.95
CA PRO A 232 19.07 7.96 -10.07
C PRO A 232 18.64 8.31 -11.51
N LYS A 233 19.51 8.14 -12.50
CA LYS A 233 19.27 8.56 -13.89
C LYS A 233 18.86 7.42 -14.81
N MET A 234 19.08 6.17 -14.40
CA MET A 234 18.77 5.02 -15.24
C MET A 234 17.27 4.76 -15.27
N ALA A 235 16.70 4.50 -16.45
CA ALA A 235 15.29 4.17 -16.58
C ALA A 235 14.94 2.93 -15.72
N PRO A 236 13.79 2.90 -15.04
CA PRO A 236 13.41 1.84 -14.09
C PRO A 236 13.51 0.42 -14.64
N GLU A 237 12.98 0.19 -15.85
CA GLU A 237 13.06 -1.13 -16.53
C GLU A 237 14.50 -1.57 -16.77
N LYS A 238 15.34 -0.64 -17.23
CA LYS A 238 16.75 -0.91 -17.51
C LYS A 238 17.52 -1.18 -16.23
N ALA A 239 17.23 -0.44 -15.17
CA ALA A 239 17.83 -0.61 -13.85
C ALA A 239 17.53 -2.01 -13.30
N LEU A 240 16.25 -2.44 -13.36
CA LEU A 240 15.84 -3.78 -12.95
C LEU A 240 16.52 -4.86 -13.81
N ALA A 241 16.56 -4.70 -15.14
CA ALA A 241 17.17 -5.69 -16.03
C ALA A 241 18.68 -5.87 -15.73
N GLN A 242 19.44 -4.79 -15.58
CA GLN A 242 20.86 -4.86 -15.27
C GLN A 242 21.14 -5.45 -13.88
N TRP A 243 20.31 -5.09 -12.88
CA TRP A 243 20.42 -5.66 -11.55
C TRP A 243 20.10 -7.16 -11.55
N THR A 244 19.08 -7.58 -12.31
CA THR A 244 18.71 -9.00 -12.50
C THR A 244 19.85 -9.78 -13.14
N GLU A 245 20.46 -9.27 -14.21
CA GLU A 245 21.61 -9.88 -14.88
C GLU A 245 22.82 -10.01 -13.95
N HIS A 246 23.09 -8.97 -13.14
CA HIS A 246 24.20 -8.98 -12.17
C HIS A 246 24.00 -10.01 -11.03
N ASN A 247 22.75 -10.31 -10.68
CA ASN A 247 22.38 -11.24 -9.60
C ASN A 247 21.67 -12.50 -10.15
N GLN A 248 22.00 -12.93 -11.36
CA GLN A 248 21.29 -13.97 -12.11
C GLN A 248 21.06 -15.25 -11.30
N ASP A 249 22.10 -15.77 -10.64
CA ASP A 249 22.03 -17.04 -9.89
C ASP A 249 20.97 -16.99 -8.78
N VAL A 250 20.94 -15.90 -8.01
CA VAL A 250 19.99 -15.74 -6.88
C VAL A 250 18.57 -15.47 -7.41
N VAL A 251 18.46 -14.72 -8.50
CA VAL A 251 17.20 -14.45 -9.16
C VAL A 251 16.60 -15.73 -9.75
N ASP A 252 17.41 -16.57 -10.39
CA ASP A 252 16.96 -17.84 -10.95
C ASP A 252 16.52 -18.81 -9.87
N GLN A 253 17.25 -18.89 -8.75
CA GLN A 253 16.86 -19.69 -7.60
C GLN A 253 15.52 -19.22 -7.01
N ALA A 254 15.31 -17.90 -6.84
CA ALA A 254 14.06 -17.34 -6.36
C ALA A 254 12.89 -17.63 -7.32
N ASN A 255 13.10 -17.43 -8.62
CA ASN A 255 12.09 -17.68 -9.64
C ASN A 255 11.72 -19.17 -9.74
N HIS A 256 12.70 -20.08 -9.61
CA HIS A 256 12.47 -21.52 -9.58
C HIS A 256 11.55 -21.89 -8.42
N LEU A 257 11.91 -21.51 -7.21
CA LEU A 257 11.11 -21.80 -6.01
C LEU A 257 9.69 -21.20 -6.10
N LEU A 258 9.57 -19.94 -6.51
CA LEU A 258 8.26 -19.31 -6.66
C LEU A 258 7.42 -20.03 -7.72
N THR A 259 8.03 -20.51 -8.81
CA THR A 259 7.33 -21.26 -9.84
C THR A 259 6.86 -22.61 -9.33
N GLU A 260 7.68 -23.30 -8.55
CA GLU A 260 7.32 -24.56 -7.90
C GLU A 260 6.14 -24.39 -6.95
N LEU A 261 6.18 -23.36 -6.08
CA LEU A 261 5.08 -23.02 -5.19
C LEU A 261 3.76 -22.70 -5.93
N TRP A 262 3.86 -22.01 -7.08
CA TRP A 262 2.70 -21.73 -7.92
C TRP A 262 2.13 -22.98 -8.61
N THR A 263 2.98 -23.92 -8.98
CA THR A 263 2.58 -25.16 -9.64
C THR A 263 1.91 -26.12 -8.66
N THR A 264 2.42 -26.19 -7.44
CA THR A 264 1.86 -27.02 -6.36
C THR A 264 0.54 -26.46 -5.83
N GLY A 265 0.32 -25.16 -5.97
CA GLY A 265 -0.81 -24.44 -5.38
C GLY A 265 -0.50 -23.98 -3.96
N MET A 266 -0.65 -22.69 -3.71
CA MET A 266 -0.35 -22.06 -2.42
C MET A 266 -1.56 -22.24 -1.49
N SER A 267 -1.50 -23.20 -0.59
CA SER A 267 -2.65 -23.67 0.19
C SER A 267 -2.55 -23.41 1.70
N ASP A 268 -1.37 -23.03 2.20
CA ASP A 268 -1.17 -22.77 3.64
C ASP A 268 -0.14 -21.67 3.92
N VAL A 269 -0.15 -21.19 5.16
CA VAL A 269 0.71 -20.10 5.67
C VAL A 269 2.20 -20.45 5.57
N SER A 270 2.56 -21.73 5.73
CA SER A 270 3.94 -22.18 5.68
C SER A 270 4.54 -22.00 4.30
N MET A 271 3.76 -22.22 3.24
CA MET A 271 4.20 -22.00 1.85
C MET A 271 4.47 -20.53 1.57
N VAL A 272 3.61 -19.62 2.08
CA VAL A 272 3.83 -18.18 1.98
C VAL A 272 5.09 -17.78 2.77
N ALA A 273 5.30 -18.35 3.95
CA ALA A 273 6.50 -18.09 4.76
C ALA A 273 7.79 -18.54 4.04
N VAL A 274 7.77 -19.68 3.35
CA VAL A 274 8.91 -20.15 2.53
C VAL A 274 9.16 -19.17 1.38
N ALA A 275 8.12 -18.72 0.67
CA ALA A 275 8.25 -17.73 -0.38
C ALA A 275 8.82 -16.40 0.14
N SER A 276 8.31 -15.90 1.29
CA SER A 276 8.80 -14.67 1.93
C SER A 276 10.28 -14.79 2.31
N ARG A 277 10.68 -15.94 2.86
CA ARG A 277 12.09 -16.19 3.22
C ARG A 277 13.01 -16.18 1.99
N GLN A 278 12.57 -16.72 0.86
CA GLN A 278 13.35 -16.68 -0.38
C GLN A 278 13.46 -15.24 -0.94
N LEU A 279 12.38 -14.49 -0.88
CA LEU A 279 12.39 -13.06 -1.26
C LEU A 279 13.30 -12.25 -0.35
N ARG A 280 13.38 -12.58 0.94
CA ARG A 280 14.31 -11.97 1.87
C ARG A 280 15.77 -12.24 1.45
N ALA A 281 16.11 -13.48 1.12
CA ALA A 281 17.46 -13.82 0.66
C ALA A 281 17.83 -13.01 -0.60
N LEU A 282 16.89 -12.84 -1.53
CA LEU A 282 17.06 -12.01 -2.71
C LEU A 282 17.23 -10.50 -2.35
N ALA A 283 16.46 -10.01 -1.37
CA ALA A 283 16.54 -8.64 -0.89
C ALA A 283 17.80 -8.33 -0.06
N ASP A 284 18.52 -9.35 0.43
CA ASP A 284 19.71 -9.18 1.25
C ASP A 284 21.02 -9.41 0.43
N THR A 285 20.94 -9.71 -0.89
CA THR A 285 22.11 -10.01 -1.75
C THR A 285 23.11 -8.87 -1.89
N ALA A 286 22.69 -7.61 -1.71
CA ALA A 286 23.59 -6.45 -1.85
C ALA A 286 24.49 -6.22 -0.63
N ASP A 287 24.14 -6.77 0.54
CA ASP A 287 24.94 -6.61 1.77
C ASP A 287 26.18 -7.52 1.82
N THR A 288 26.36 -8.36 0.78
CA THR A 288 27.41 -9.39 0.77
C THR A 288 28.58 -9.09 -0.18
N LYS A 289 28.64 -7.88 -0.76
CA LYS A 289 29.76 -7.38 -1.56
C LYS A 289 30.12 -5.97 -1.12
#